data_496ba393dc2e3bc84794cc6ece61694c
#
_entry.id   496ba393dc2e3bc84794cc6ece61694c
#
_cell.length_a   1.000
_cell.length_b   1.000
_cell.length_c   1.000
_cell.angle_alpha   90.00
_cell.angle_beta   90.00
_cell.angle_gamma   90.00
#
_symmetry.space_group_name_H-M   'P 1'
#
loop_
_entity.id
_entity.type
_entity.pdbx_description
1 polymer ?
#
loop_
_entity_poly.entity_id
_entity_poly.type
_entity_poly.pdbx_seq_one_letter_code
_entity_poly.pdbx_strand_id
1 'polypeptide(L)'
;ELLQYVSAGTKNQQASGTNSYSSLISYLGRVMYNYNDRYYLTASVRVDGSSKFVKGNKYATFPAVSGAWRVTGEEFMKDQHIFDNLKIRAGWGRVGNQSIDDSAYASTVGTTDYVFGQEGNREIGTSVTAIGNTKVQWETVEDFGIGVDMGFLNNRLTVTADWFQKKSHDMLMKRDNLLILGYPMWNGQMWENIGSMKATGWELSIGWEDRQGDFTYGVGLNLSSVKNKAEKLMGQPLYTGGFNGDYIIRNEEGGEISRFY
;
A
#
# COMPACT_ATOMS: atom_id res chain seq x y z
N GLU A 1 30.80 1.31 10.51
CA GLU A 1 31.18 0.31 9.49
C GLU A 1 31.41 1.02 8.16
N LEU A 2 32.64 0.95 7.67
CA LEU A 2 33.02 1.52 6.37
C LEU A 2 32.80 0.46 5.30
N LEU A 3 31.71 0.61 4.52
CA LEU A 3 31.54 -0.14 3.28
C LEU A 3 32.40 0.52 2.20
N GLN A 4 33.43 -0.18 1.79
CA GLN A 4 34.31 0.27 0.72
C GLN A 4 33.93 -0.46 -0.56
N TYR A 5 33.40 0.30 -1.53
CA TYR A 5 33.22 -0.22 -2.89
C TYR A 5 34.41 0.26 -3.73
N VAL A 6 35.16 -0.68 -4.28
CA VAL A 6 36.25 -0.39 -5.22
C VAL A 6 35.82 -0.85 -6.59
N SER A 7 35.67 0.07 -7.53
CA SER A 7 35.55 -0.27 -8.95
C SER A 7 36.95 -0.36 -9.54
N ALA A 8 37.30 -1.54 -10.08
CA ALA A 8 38.59 -1.78 -10.67
C ALA A 8 38.72 -1.15 -12.07
N GLY A 9 39.52 -0.12 -12.20
CA GLY A 9 39.91 0.47 -13.48
C GLY A 9 41.43 0.46 -13.63
N THR A 10 41.96 0.37 -14.85
CA THR A 10 43.39 0.30 -15.12
C THR A 10 44.08 1.65 -15.30
N LYS A 11 43.34 2.74 -15.54
CA LYS A 11 43.88 4.11 -15.64
C LYS A 11 42.87 5.10 -15.04
N ASN A 12 43.36 6.11 -14.31
CA ASN A 12 42.55 7.13 -13.65
C ASN A 12 41.46 6.54 -12.75
N GLN A 13 41.88 5.74 -11.80
CA GLN A 13 40.97 5.10 -10.85
C GLN A 13 40.20 6.17 -10.05
N GLN A 14 38.89 6.21 -10.22
CA GLN A 14 37.97 7.00 -9.42
C GLN A 14 37.06 6.05 -8.67
N ALA A 15 36.99 6.19 -7.35
CA ALA A 15 36.03 5.49 -6.51
C ALA A 15 34.95 6.47 -6.09
N SER A 16 33.69 6.13 -6.33
CA SER A 16 32.54 6.87 -5.81
C SER A 16 31.60 5.92 -5.10
N GLY A 17 30.99 6.38 -4.03
CA GLY A 17 29.99 5.61 -3.29
C GLY A 17 28.91 6.56 -2.78
N THR A 18 27.68 6.10 -2.81
CA THR A 18 26.56 6.78 -2.18
C THR A 18 26.03 5.91 -1.05
N ASN A 19 25.58 6.54 0.01
CA ASN A 19 24.95 5.87 1.14
C ASN A 19 23.65 6.61 1.46
N SER A 20 22.56 5.87 1.65
CA SER A 20 21.29 6.43 2.08
C SER A 20 20.87 5.79 3.41
N TYR A 21 20.28 6.57 4.26
CA TYR A 21 19.78 6.13 5.56
C TYR A 21 18.31 6.52 5.70
N SER A 22 17.50 5.55 6.08
CA SER A 22 16.14 5.81 6.51
C SER A 22 15.89 5.19 7.88
N SER A 23 15.05 5.85 8.65
CA SER A 23 14.64 5.37 9.98
C SER A 23 13.13 5.49 10.13
N LEU A 24 12.57 4.49 10.83
CA LEU A 24 11.17 4.42 11.19
C LEU A 24 11.08 4.19 12.70
N ILE A 25 10.26 4.97 13.37
CA ILE A 25 9.90 4.76 14.78
C ILE A 25 8.40 4.57 14.87
N SER A 26 7.97 3.59 15.68
CA SER A 26 6.55 3.27 15.84
C SER A 26 6.19 3.12 17.30
N TYR A 27 5.06 3.71 17.69
CA TYR A 27 4.43 3.51 19.00
C TYR A 27 3.08 2.84 18.78
N LEU A 28 2.83 1.74 19.51
CA LEU A 28 1.61 0.95 19.38
C LEU A 28 0.93 0.81 20.74
N GLY A 29 -0.37 1.11 20.77
CA GLY A 29 -1.29 0.76 21.84
C GLY A 29 -2.41 -0.12 21.32
N ARG A 30 -2.76 -1.19 22.08
CA ARG A 30 -3.87 -2.09 21.73
C ARG A 30 -4.64 -2.48 22.99
N VAL A 31 -5.96 -2.49 22.86
CA VAL A 31 -6.89 -2.99 23.88
C VAL A 31 -7.76 -4.05 23.23
N MET A 32 -7.89 -5.18 23.91
CA MET A 32 -8.77 -6.28 23.51
C MET A 32 -9.72 -6.58 24.65
N TYR A 33 -11.00 -6.69 24.33
CA TYR A 33 -12.04 -6.98 25.29
C TYR A 33 -12.90 -8.12 24.79
N ASN A 34 -13.12 -9.09 25.66
CA ASN A 34 -14.02 -10.23 25.44
C ASN A 34 -15.03 -10.26 26.58
N TYR A 35 -16.31 -10.31 26.23
CA TYR A 35 -17.38 -10.45 27.20
C TYR A 35 -18.17 -11.73 26.93
N ASN A 36 -18.11 -12.64 27.89
CA ASN A 36 -18.82 -13.94 27.90
C ASN A 36 -18.62 -14.78 26.62
N ASP A 37 -17.48 -14.67 25.96
CA ASP A 37 -17.23 -15.31 24.66
C ASP A 37 -18.30 -15.05 23.59
N ARG A 38 -19.03 -13.93 23.71
CA ARG A 38 -20.07 -13.49 22.80
C ARG A 38 -19.69 -12.23 22.04
N TYR A 39 -19.16 -11.25 22.78
CA TYR A 39 -18.81 -9.94 22.24
C TYR A 39 -17.31 -9.74 22.31
N TYR A 40 -16.72 -9.49 21.19
CA TYR A 40 -15.29 -9.26 21.05
C TYR A 40 -15.07 -7.85 20.52
N LEU A 41 -14.20 -7.09 21.15
CA LEU A 41 -13.80 -5.76 20.69
C LEU A 41 -12.28 -5.66 20.73
N THR A 42 -11.70 -5.19 19.66
CA THR A 42 -10.29 -4.82 19.59
C THR A 42 -10.18 -3.39 19.10
N ALA A 43 -9.45 -2.57 19.83
CA ALA A 43 -9.09 -1.23 19.40
C ALA A 43 -7.57 -1.08 19.47
N SER A 44 -6.98 -0.48 18.46
CA SER A 44 -5.54 -0.20 18.42
C SER A 44 -5.26 1.15 17.78
N VAL A 45 -4.17 1.75 18.20
CA VAL A 45 -3.63 2.96 17.59
C VAL A 45 -2.14 2.78 17.41
N ARG A 46 -1.63 3.11 16.22
CA ARG A 46 -0.21 3.15 15.92
C ARG A 46 0.17 4.54 15.44
N VAL A 47 1.23 5.07 15.99
CA VAL A 47 1.83 6.33 15.56
C VAL A 47 3.18 6.00 14.97
N ASP A 48 3.35 6.28 13.69
CA ASP A 48 4.59 6.02 12.96
C ASP A 48 5.28 7.35 12.59
N GLY A 49 6.59 7.40 12.81
CA GLY A 49 7.43 8.54 12.43
C GLY A 49 8.54 8.10 11.49
N SER A 50 8.61 8.71 10.30
CA SER A 50 9.59 8.39 9.27
C SER A 50 10.56 9.54 8.99
N SER A 51 11.83 9.20 8.76
CA SER A 51 12.84 10.15 8.32
C SER A 51 12.67 10.61 6.87
N LYS A 52 11.84 9.92 6.09
CA LYS A 52 11.57 10.24 4.67
C LYS A 52 10.74 11.50 4.47
N PHE A 53 10.12 12.01 5.54
CA PHE A 53 9.30 13.22 5.53
C PHE A 53 9.91 14.35 6.34
N VAL A 54 9.60 15.59 5.96
CA VAL A 54 10.07 16.79 6.70
C VAL A 54 9.43 16.90 8.07
N LYS A 55 10.04 17.74 8.92
CA LYS A 55 9.46 18.13 10.20
C LYS A 55 8.06 18.71 9.99
N GLY A 56 7.05 18.13 10.65
CA GLY A 56 5.63 18.45 10.48
C GLY A 56 4.84 17.33 9.81
N ASN A 57 5.44 16.64 8.84
CA ASN A 57 4.80 15.51 8.13
C ASN A 57 5.39 14.14 8.52
N LYS A 58 6.37 14.12 9.44
CA LYS A 58 7.07 12.88 9.85
C LYS A 58 6.15 11.87 10.47
N TYR A 59 5.23 12.31 11.31
CA TYR A 59 4.38 11.43 12.11
C TYR A 59 2.98 11.35 11.54
N ALA A 60 2.47 10.13 11.48
CA ALA A 60 1.09 9.85 11.14
C ALA A 60 0.48 8.85 12.13
N THR A 61 -0.84 8.95 12.34
CA THR A 61 -1.58 8.11 13.28
C THR A 61 -2.53 7.19 12.54
N PHE A 62 -2.45 5.91 12.88
CA PHE A 62 -3.19 4.83 12.23
C PHE A 62 -4.06 4.10 13.26
N PRO A 63 -5.30 4.54 13.46
CA PRO A 63 -6.27 3.87 14.31
C PRO A 63 -6.87 2.65 13.60
N ALA A 64 -7.25 1.63 14.39
CA ALA A 64 -8.05 0.52 13.91
C ALA A 64 -8.97 0.02 15.04
N VAL A 65 -10.18 -0.38 14.64
CA VAL A 65 -11.18 -0.97 15.53
C VAL A 65 -11.85 -2.14 14.84
N SER A 66 -12.05 -3.22 15.57
CA SER A 66 -12.82 -4.35 15.09
C SER A 66 -13.71 -4.91 16.19
N GLY A 67 -14.87 -5.38 15.80
CA GLY A 67 -15.82 -6.04 16.68
C GLY A 67 -16.30 -7.36 16.09
N ALA A 68 -16.62 -8.31 16.96
CA ALA A 68 -17.29 -9.53 16.54
C ALA A 68 -18.35 -9.92 17.58
N TRP A 69 -19.42 -10.48 17.07
CA TRP A 69 -20.53 -10.99 17.86
C TRP A 69 -20.79 -12.46 17.52
N ARG A 70 -20.61 -13.33 18.51
CA ARG A 70 -20.95 -14.74 18.39
C ARG A 70 -22.42 -14.93 18.71
N VAL A 71 -23.27 -14.92 17.68
CA VAL A 71 -24.72 -14.97 17.79
C VAL A 71 -25.17 -16.28 18.42
N THR A 72 -24.51 -17.41 18.10
CA THR A 72 -24.80 -18.72 18.70
C THR A 72 -24.54 -18.80 20.20
N GLY A 73 -23.85 -17.80 20.78
CA GLY A 73 -23.69 -17.69 22.22
C GLY A 73 -24.90 -17.12 22.95
N GLU A 74 -25.91 -16.59 22.24
CA GLU A 74 -27.08 -15.94 22.83
C GLU A 74 -28.16 -16.92 23.26
N GLU A 75 -28.94 -16.52 24.25
CA GLU A 75 -30.02 -17.36 24.81
C GLU A 75 -31.08 -17.72 23.74
N PHE A 76 -31.43 -16.77 22.87
CA PHE A 76 -32.43 -16.99 21.81
C PHE A 76 -31.96 -17.96 20.71
N MET A 77 -30.67 -18.30 20.70
CA MET A 77 -30.09 -19.25 19.74
C MET A 77 -29.94 -20.67 20.29
N LYS A 78 -30.25 -20.90 21.57
CA LYS A 78 -30.02 -22.21 22.22
C LYS A 78 -30.91 -23.34 21.66
N ASP A 79 -32.12 -23.00 21.28
CA ASP A 79 -33.12 -24.01 20.83
C ASP A 79 -33.07 -24.24 19.31
N GLN A 80 -32.19 -23.54 18.58
CA GLN A 80 -31.98 -23.74 17.16
C GLN A 80 -30.90 -24.82 16.92
N HIS A 81 -31.05 -25.63 15.86
CA HIS A 81 -30.15 -26.71 15.50
C HIS A 81 -29.56 -26.54 14.08
N ILE A 82 -29.66 -25.34 13.51
CA ILE A 82 -29.18 -25.07 12.14
C ILE A 82 -27.69 -24.68 12.18
N PHE A 83 -27.33 -23.75 13.08
CA PHE A 83 -25.99 -23.24 13.18
C PHE A 83 -25.27 -23.79 14.41
N ASP A 84 -24.15 -24.46 14.19
CA ASP A 84 -23.21 -24.81 15.28
C ASP A 84 -22.36 -23.60 15.68
N ASN A 85 -22.04 -22.77 14.70
CA ASN A 85 -21.37 -21.49 14.90
C ASN A 85 -21.97 -20.43 13.97
N LEU A 86 -22.31 -19.28 14.53
CA LEU A 86 -22.67 -18.08 13.78
C LEU A 86 -22.02 -16.89 14.44
N LYS A 87 -21.10 -16.26 13.71
CA LYS A 87 -20.34 -15.11 14.19
C LYS A 87 -20.34 -14.02 13.13
N ILE A 88 -20.72 -12.82 13.51
CA ILE A 88 -20.68 -11.62 12.67
C ILE A 88 -19.45 -10.80 13.07
N ARG A 89 -18.73 -10.31 12.09
CA ARG A 89 -17.51 -9.51 12.26
C ARG A 89 -17.62 -8.20 11.49
N ALA A 90 -17.11 -7.12 12.06
CA ALA A 90 -16.93 -5.86 11.37
C ALA A 90 -15.62 -5.23 11.82
N GLY A 91 -14.93 -4.55 10.91
CA GLY A 91 -13.69 -3.89 11.22
C GLY A 91 -13.47 -2.67 10.33
N TRP A 92 -12.80 -1.70 10.89
CA TRP A 92 -12.32 -0.52 10.20
C TRP A 92 -10.93 -0.17 10.70
N GLY A 93 -10.05 0.27 9.79
CA GLY A 93 -8.73 0.70 10.18
C GLY A 93 -8.04 1.50 9.10
N ARG A 94 -6.97 2.18 9.51
CA ARG A 94 -6.07 2.90 8.62
C ARG A 94 -4.66 2.34 8.74
N VAL A 95 -3.95 2.29 7.60
CA VAL A 95 -2.53 1.98 7.53
C VAL A 95 -1.83 3.03 6.67
N GLY A 96 -0.55 3.27 6.96
CA GLY A 96 0.28 4.22 6.25
C GLY A 96 1.23 3.56 5.27
N ASN A 97 1.50 4.24 4.16
CA ASN A 97 2.53 3.90 3.20
C ASN A 97 3.53 5.07 3.09
N GLN A 98 4.82 4.75 3.14
CA GLN A 98 5.95 5.68 3.00
C GLN A 98 6.88 5.29 1.85
N SER A 99 6.37 4.64 0.84
CA SER A 99 7.17 4.09 -0.27
C SER A 99 7.63 5.19 -1.22
N ILE A 100 8.54 6.05 -0.74
CA ILE A 100 9.19 7.13 -1.48
C ILE A 100 10.70 7.04 -1.31
N ASP A 101 11.43 7.78 -2.15
CA ASP A 101 12.88 7.92 -2.05
C ASP A 101 13.26 8.59 -0.71
N ASP A 102 14.43 8.23 -0.15
CA ASP A 102 14.85 8.71 1.18
C ASP A 102 15.01 10.22 1.29
N SER A 103 15.22 10.89 0.16
CA SER A 103 15.40 12.34 0.08
C SER A 103 14.35 13.04 -0.78
N ALA A 104 13.14 12.45 -0.89
CA ALA A 104 12.07 12.97 -1.75
C ALA A 104 11.65 14.42 -1.42
N TYR A 105 11.94 14.90 -0.23
CA TYR A 105 11.67 16.27 0.19
C TYR A 105 12.79 17.28 -0.15
N ALA A 106 13.96 16.80 -0.56
CA ALA A 106 15.13 17.64 -0.80
C ALA A 106 15.47 17.73 -2.28
N SER A 107 15.75 18.93 -2.75
CA SER A 107 16.31 19.11 -4.09
C SER A 107 17.81 18.83 -4.06
N THR A 108 18.29 18.11 -5.06
CA THR A 108 19.70 17.77 -5.20
C THR A 108 20.31 18.41 -6.45
N VAL A 109 21.58 18.72 -6.37
CA VAL A 109 22.38 19.20 -7.48
C VAL A 109 23.49 18.19 -7.76
N GLY A 110 23.82 18.02 -9.02
CA GLY A 110 24.91 17.17 -9.47
C GLY A 110 25.76 17.86 -10.51
N THR A 111 26.91 17.27 -10.80
CA THR A 111 27.77 17.73 -11.87
C THR A 111 27.21 17.34 -13.23
N THR A 112 27.30 18.25 -14.17
CA THR A 112 26.95 18.01 -15.59
C THR A 112 28.06 18.61 -16.45
N ASP A 113 28.34 17.91 -17.54
CA ASP A 113 29.35 18.38 -18.48
C ASP A 113 28.70 19.26 -19.52
N TYR A 114 29.35 20.33 -19.84
CA TYR A 114 28.96 21.25 -20.89
C TYR A 114 30.13 21.52 -21.85
N VAL A 115 29.82 21.70 -23.10
CA VAL A 115 30.83 21.96 -24.12
C VAL A 115 30.71 23.44 -24.56
N PHE A 116 31.77 24.18 -24.40
CA PHE A 116 31.86 25.59 -24.80
C PHE A 116 32.88 25.81 -25.93
N GLY A 117 32.57 26.75 -26.78
CA GLY A 117 33.44 27.19 -27.86
C GLY A 117 33.50 26.26 -29.07
N GLN A 118 34.20 26.69 -30.13
CA GLN A 118 34.35 25.95 -31.38
C GLN A 118 35.26 24.72 -31.25
N GLU A 119 36.16 24.73 -30.26
CA GLU A 119 37.11 23.64 -30.03
C GLU A 119 36.53 22.49 -29.19
N GLY A 120 35.27 22.60 -28.71
CA GLY A 120 34.61 21.55 -27.99
C GLY A 120 35.20 21.30 -26.57
N ASN A 121 35.74 22.31 -25.91
CA ASN A 121 36.28 22.17 -24.56
C ASN A 121 35.15 21.78 -23.58
N ARG A 122 35.39 20.73 -22.84
CA ARG A 122 34.45 20.19 -21.83
C ARG A 122 34.67 20.94 -20.50
N GLU A 123 33.63 21.61 -20.05
CA GLU A 123 33.61 22.28 -18.74
C GLU A 123 32.61 21.57 -17.82
N ILE A 124 33.00 21.48 -16.55
CA ILE A 124 32.14 20.86 -15.53
C ILE A 124 31.27 21.94 -14.91
N GLY A 125 29.98 21.82 -15.13
CA GLY A 125 28.96 22.65 -14.50
C GLY A 125 28.18 21.94 -13.41
N THR A 126 27.17 22.57 -12.89
CA THR A 126 26.20 21.98 -11.94
C THR A 126 24.79 22.18 -12.45
N SER A 127 23.96 21.18 -12.28
CA SER A 127 22.53 21.26 -12.55
C SER A 127 21.71 20.60 -11.46
N VAL A 128 20.44 20.94 -11.37
CA VAL A 128 19.51 20.25 -10.46
C VAL A 128 19.26 18.83 -10.99
N THR A 129 19.51 17.84 -10.14
CA THR A 129 19.35 16.42 -10.47
C THR A 129 18.07 15.82 -9.93
N ALA A 130 17.49 16.41 -8.88
CA ALA A 130 16.17 16.05 -8.38
C ALA A 130 15.47 17.25 -7.74
N ILE A 131 14.16 17.30 -7.88
CA ILE A 131 13.33 18.33 -7.27
C ILE A 131 12.65 17.73 -6.05
N GLY A 132 12.90 18.32 -4.89
CA GLY A 132 12.29 17.92 -3.64
C GLY A 132 10.93 18.57 -3.42
N ASN A 133 10.06 17.86 -2.72
CA ASN A 133 8.76 18.37 -2.28
C ASN A 133 8.64 18.31 -0.77
N THR A 134 8.70 19.44 -0.11
CA THR A 134 8.56 19.53 1.35
C THR A 134 7.14 19.30 1.86
N LYS A 135 6.15 19.23 0.97
CA LYS A 135 4.73 18.98 1.32
C LYS A 135 4.36 17.51 1.33
N VAL A 136 5.26 16.63 0.86
CA VAL A 136 5.03 15.19 0.83
C VAL A 136 4.74 14.67 2.24
N GLN A 137 3.70 13.85 2.33
CA GLN A 137 3.23 13.23 3.57
C GLN A 137 2.88 11.76 3.35
N TRP A 138 2.51 11.08 4.43
CA TRP A 138 2.09 9.68 4.38
C TRP A 138 0.88 9.48 3.46
N GLU A 139 0.97 8.50 2.59
CA GLU A 139 -0.20 7.92 1.95
C GLU A 139 -0.95 7.08 2.99
N THR A 140 -2.27 7.15 2.98
CA THR A 140 -3.14 6.38 3.88
C THR A 140 -4.05 5.45 3.12
N VAL A 141 -4.14 4.21 3.60
CA VAL A 141 -5.13 3.24 3.14
C VAL A 141 -6.12 3.00 4.26
N GLU A 142 -7.38 3.29 3.99
CA GLU A 142 -8.51 3.01 4.86
C GLU A 142 -9.19 1.73 4.40
N ASP A 143 -9.40 0.80 5.34
CA ASP A 143 -10.03 -0.49 5.10
C ASP A 143 -11.26 -0.63 5.99
N PHE A 144 -12.40 -0.98 5.40
CA PHE A 144 -13.62 -1.33 6.08
C PHE A 144 -14.09 -2.69 5.59
N GLY A 145 -14.40 -3.59 6.51
CA GLY A 145 -14.89 -4.91 6.19
C GLY A 145 -15.99 -5.38 7.13
N ILE A 146 -16.89 -6.19 6.60
CA ILE A 146 -17.90 -6.92 7.35
C ILE A 146 -17.89 -8.36 6.88
N GLY A 147 -17.98 -9.32 7.82
CA GLY A 147 -17.94 -10.73 7.51
C GLY A 147 -18.85 -11.54 8.42
N VAL A 148 -19.16 -12.72 7.96
CA VAL A 148 -19.94 -13.72 8.71
C VAL A 148 -19.25 -15.08 8.63
N ASP A 149 -19.06 -15.71 9.79
CA ASP A 149 -18.57 -17.08 9.91
C ASP A 149 -19.73 -17.98 10.33
N MET A 150 -19.99 -19.05 9.59
CA MET A 150 -21.07 -19.99 9.82
C MET A 150 -20.52 -21.41 9.87
N GLY A 151 -20.99 -22.20 10.83
CA GLY A 151 -20.71 -23.62 10.95
C GLY A 151 -22.00 -24.40 11.01
N PHE A 152 -22.06 -25.52 10.29
CA PHE A 152 -23.22 -26.39 10.17
C PHE A 152 -22.81 -27.86 10.33
N LEU A 153 -23.76 -28.70 10.69
CA LEU A 153 -23.61 -30.17 10.73
C LEU A 153 -22.46 -30.62 11.64
N ASN A 154 -22.41 -30.09 12.86
CA ASN A 154 -21.32 -30.27 13.83
C ASN A 154 -20.00 -29.71 13.30
N ASN A 155 -20.04 -28.52 12.69
CA ASN A 155 -18.93 -27.82 12.05
C ASN A 155 -18.25 -28.60 10.90
N ARG A 156 -18.89 -29.63 10.35
CA ARG A 156 -18.37 -30.29 9.15
C ARG A 156 -18.47 -29.42 7.92
N LEU A 157 -19.51 -28.59 7.82
CA LEU A 157 -19.61 -27.56 6.80
C LEU A 157 -19.34 -26.20 7.42
N THR A 158 -18.33 -25.52 6.94
CA THR A 158 -17.97 -24.15 7.33
C THR A 158 -18.14 -23.22 6.13
N VAL A 159 -18.73 -22.05 6.37
CA VAL A 159 -18.90 -21.01 5.36
C VAL A 159 -18.46 -19.67 5.95
N THR A 160 -17.53 -19.03 5.30
CA THR A 160 -17.11 -17.66 5.62
C THR A 160 -17.40 -16.76 4.42
N ALA A 161 -18.11 -15.69 4.65
CA ALA A 161 -18.41 -14.68 3.64
C ALA A 161 -17.98 -13.31 4.15
N ASP A 162 -17.18 -12.62 3.35
CA ASP A 162 -16.64 -11.29 3.65
C ASP A 162 -16.96 -10.31 2.52
N TRP A 163 -17.28 -9.09 2.90
CA TRP A 163 -17.31 -7.95 2.01
C TRP A 163 -16.36 -6.87 2.55
N PHE A 164 -15.60 -6.24 1.67
CA PHE A 164 -14.66 -5.21 2.05
C PHE A 164 -14.61 -4.06 1.06
N GLN A 165 -14.20 -2.92 1.57
CA GLN A 165 -13.88 -1.72 0.80
C GLN A 165 -12.58 -1.14 1.31
N LYS A 166 -11.60 -0.99 0.41
CA LYS A 166 -10.31 -0.31 0.66
C LYS A 166 -10.29 1.00 -0.12
N LYS A 167 -9.82 2.06 0.52
CA LYS A 167 -9.67 3.36 -0.10
C LYS A 167 -8.30 3.93 0.21
N SER A 168 -7.49 4.14 -0.84
CA SER A 168 -6.21 4.82 -0.73
C SER A 168 -6.42 6.32 -0.91
N HIS A 169 -5.90 7.09 0.02
CA HIS A 169 -5.91 8.55 0.00
C HIS A 169 -4.48 9.07 -0.07
N ASP A 170 -4.31 10.20 -0.72
CA ASP A 170 -3.01 10.88 -0.80
C ASP A 170 -1.92 9.96 -1.34
N MET A 171 -2.25 9.17 -2.40
CA MET A 171 -1.32 8.22 -3.00
C MET A 171 -0.05 8.94 -3.43
N LEU A 172 1.08 8.34 -3.06
CA LEU A 172 2.40 8.84 -3.40
C LEU A 172 2.75 8.47 -4.85
N MET A 173 2.81 9.49 -5.70
CA MET A 173 3.08 9.34 -7.13
C MET A 173 4.18 10.29 -7.58
N LYS A 174 4.98 9.85 -8.57
CA LYS A 174 5.92 10.73 -9.25
C LYS A 174 5.21 11.47 -10.36
N ARG A 175 5.21 12.80 -10.29
CA ARG A 175 4.72 13.67 -11.36
C ARG A 175 5.87 14.21 -12.17
N ASP A 176 5.73 14.18 -13.48
CA ASP A 176 6.67 14.84 -14.40
C ASP A 176 6.59 16.35 -14.24
N ASN A 177 7.73 16.99 -14.12
CA ASN A 177 7.81 18.44 -14.07
C ASN A 177 7.64 19.05 -15.48
N LEU A 178 7.18 20.29 -15.50
CA LEU A 178 7.04 21.03 -16.75
C LEU A 178 8.41 21.26 -17.38
N LEU A 179 8.59 20.90 -18.62
CA LEU A 179 9.82 21.06 -19.39
C LEU A 179 10.28 22.54 -19.45
N ILE A 180 9.34 23.48 -19.38
CA ILE A 180 9.63 24.92 -19.34
C ILE A 180 10.51 25.35 -18.14
N LEU A 181 10.59 24.51 -17.10
CA LEU A 181 11.45 24.76 -15.95
C LEU A 181 12.93 24.44 -16.22
N GLY A 182 13.25 23.88 -17.42
CA GLY A 182 14.62 23.59 -17.82
C GLY A 182 15.23 22.35 -17.18
N TYR A 183 14.45 21.50 -16.54
CA TYR A 183 14.95 20.26 -15.95
C TYR A 183 15.02 19.14 -17.00
N PRO A 184 16.05 18.29 -16.95
CA PRO A 184 16.16 17.12 -17.84
C PRO A 184 14.96 16.18 -17.63
N MET A 185 14.41 15.63 -18.71
CA MET A 185 13.25 14.73 -18.67
C MET A 185 13.43 13.52 -17.74
N TRP A 186 14.65 12.98 -17.64
CA TRP A 186 14.94 11.80 -16.82
C TRP A 186 15.09 12.08 -15.31
N ASN A 187 15.24 13.35 -14.92
CA ASN A 187 15.37 13.77 -13.51
C ASN A 187 14.28 14.76 -13.09
N GLY A 188 13.32 15.02 -13.99
CA GLY A 188 12.29 16.02 -13.81
C GLY A 188 11.06 15.53 -13.04
N GLN A 189 11.14 14.46 -12.26
CA GLN A 189 10.00 13.93 -11.51
C GLN A 189 10.05 14.36 -10.04
N MET A 190 8.90 14.69 -9.51
CA MET A 190 8.72 15.08 -8.12
C MET A 190 7.66 14.21 -7.45
N TRP A 191 7.93 13.78 -6.23
CA TRP A 191 6.95 13.06 -5.42
C TRP A 191 5.84 13.99 -4.95
N GLU A 192 4.60 13.58 -5.16
CA GLU A 192 3.42 14.30 -4.68
C GLU A 192 2.34 13.33 -4.18
N ASN A 193 1.51 13.81 -3.26
CA ASN A 193 0.32 13.10 -2.79
C ASN A 193 -0.88 13.53 -3.67
N ILE A 194 -1.14 12.81 -4.75
CA ILE A 194 -2.10 13.26 -5.78
C ILE A 194 -3.23 12.28 -5.97
N GLY A 195 -2.96 10.98 -5.88
CA GLY A 195 -3.91 9.95 -6.28
C GLY A 195 -4.87 9.55 -5.18
N SER A 196 -6.00 9.01 -5.58
CA SER A 196 -6.86 8.19 -4.73
C SER A 196 -7.45 7.02 -5.51
N MET A 197 -7.56 5.89 -4.84
CA MET A 197 -8.06 4.65 -5.42
C MET A 197 -9.05 3.99 -4.46
N LYS A 198 -10.07 3.36 -5.02
CA LYS A 198 -11.04 2.56 -4.28
C LYS A 198 -11.04 1.14 -4.80
N ALA A 199 -10.96 0.16 -3.91
CA ALA A 199 -11.19 -1.24 -4.21
C ALA A 199 -12.37 -1.74 -3.37
N THR A 200 -13.29 -2.47 -4.00
CA THR A 200 -14.43 -3.09 -3.31
C THR A 200 -14.52 -4.52 -3.77
N GLY A 201 -14.68 -5.44 -2.83
CA GLY A 201 -14.70 -6.84 -3.13
C GLY A 201 -15.51 -7.67 -2.14
N TRP A 202 -15.66 -8.93 -2.49
CA TRP A 202 -16.21 -9.95 -1.62
C TRP A 202 -15.39 -11.24 -1.74
N GLU A 203 -15.38 -12.00 -0.67
CA GLU A 203 -14.73 -13.30 -0.57
C GLU A 203 -15.70 -14.30 0.04
N LEU A 204 -15.73 -15.52 -0.50
CA LEU A 204 -16.54 -16.64 -0.01
C LEU A 204 -15.62 -17.85 0.11
N SER A 205 -15.55 -18.41 1.31
CA SER A 205 -14.85 -19.66 1.59
C SER A 205 -15.84 -20.69 2.09
N ILE A 206 -15.84 -21.85 1.47
CA ILE A 206 -16.68 -23.00 1.86
C ILE A 206 -15.74 -24.16 2.13
N GLY A 207 -15.82 -24.74 3.33
CA GLY A 207 -15.04 -25.88 3.75
C GLY A 207 -15.95 -27.03 4.14
N TRP A 208 -15.62 -28.23 3.72
CA TRP A 208 -16.24 -29.47 4.19
C TRP A 208 -15.15 -30.36 4.77
N GLU A 209 -15.32 -30.78 6.01
CA GLU A 209 -14.46 -31.77 6.66
C GLU A 209 -15.33 -32.85 7.27
N ASP A 210 -14.99 -34.12 7.03
CA ASP A 210 -15.69 -35.25 7.63
C ASP A 210 -14.73 -36.39 7.94
N ARG A 211 -15.16 -37.23 8.87
CA ARG A 211 -14.40 -38.39 9.31
C ARG A 211 -15.31 -39.63 9.25
N GLN A 212 -14.84 -40.65 8.55
CA GLN A 212 -15.50 -41.94 8.47
C GLN A 212 -14.57 -43.07 8.95
N GLY A 213 -14.74 -43.48 10.20
CA GLY A 213 -13.80 -44.40 10.86
C GLY A 213 -12.45 -43.74 11.09
N ASP A 214 -11.39 -44.35 10.53
CA ASP A 214 -10.02 -43.82 10.57
C ASP A 214 -9.67 -42.87 9.42
N PHE A 215 -10.59 -42.77 8.44
CA PHE A 215 -10.37 -41.92 7.27
C PHE A 215 -10.95 -40.52 7.51
N THR A 216 -10.10 -39.50 7.39
CA THR A 216 -10.49 -38.08 7.46
C THR A 216 -10.26 -37.42 6.10
N TYR A 217 -11.23 -36.70 5.59
CA TYR A 217 -11.13 -35.99 4.33
C TYR A 217 -11.69 -34.58 4.44
N GLY A 218 -11.17 -33.68 3.62
CA GLY A 218 -11.62 -32.28 3.54
C GLY A 218 -11.61 -31.77 2.10
N VAL A 219 -12.57 -30.92 1.80
CA VAL A 219 -12.68 -30.21 0.52
C VAL A 219 -12.93 -28.74 0.81
N GLY A 220 -12.21 -27.86 0.13
CA GLY A 220 -12.36 -26.41 0.26
C GLY A 220 -12.59 -25.73 -1.09
N LEU A 221 -13.46 -24.73 -1.09
CA LEU A 221 -13.71 -23.84 -2.24
C LEU A 221 -13.56 -22.39 -1.77
N ASN A 222 -12.74 -21.64 -2.49
CA ASN A 222 -12.58 -20.20 -2.28
C ASN A 222 -12.95 -19.45 -3.55
N LEU A 223 -13.83 -18.47 -3.42
CA LEU A 223 -14.26 -17.58 -4.49
C LEU A 223 -14.05 -16.15 -4.04
N SER A 224 -13.51 -15.31 -4.92
CA SER A 224 -13.34 -13.88 -4.64
C SER A 224 -13.58 -13.04 -5.89
N SER A 225 -14.02 -11.82 -5.66
CA SER A 225 -14.15 -10.82 -6.72
C SER A 225 -13.78 -9.45 -6.16
N VAL A 226 -12.90 -8.74 -6.87
CA VAL A 226 -12.47 -7.39 -6.50
C VAL A 226 -12.63 -6.49 -7.71
N LYS A 227 -13.23 -5.33 -7.50
CA LYS A 227 -13.28 -4.23 -8.46
C LYS A 227 -12.49 -3.06 -7.91
N ASN A 228 -11.55 -2.56 -8.70
CA ASN A 228 -10.78 -1.37 -8.36
C ASN A 228 -11.18 -0.21 -9.27
N LYS A 229 -11.04 1.00 -8.74
CA LYS A 229 -11.39 2.22 -9.45
C LYS A 229 -10.41 3.33 -9.06
N ALA A 230 -9.85 4.02 -10.05
CA ALA A 230 -9.14 5.27 -9.82
C ALA A 230 -10.16 6.38 -9.54
N GLU A 231 -10.17 6.93 -8.32
CA GLU A 231 -11.07 8.05 -8.00
C GLU A 231 -10.48 9.39 -8.40
N LYS A 232 -9.16 9.53 -8.20
CA LYS A 232 -8.40 10.72 -8.56
C LYS A 232 -7.01 10.33 -9.05
N LEU A 233 -6.57 10.93 -10.12
CA LEU A 233 -5.22 10.85 -10.66
C LEU A 233 -4.68 12.27 -10.92
N MET A 234 -3.71 12.41 -11.80
CA MET A 234 -3.07 13.70 -12.11
C MET A 234 -3.88 14.60 -13.06
N GLY A 235 -5.19 14.34 -13.24
CA GLY A 235 -6.03 15.07 -14.20
C GLY A 235 -5.81 14.67 -15.66
N GLN A 236 -4.93 13.70 -15.91
CA GLN A 236 -4.66 13.13 -17.24
C GLN A 236 -4.56 11.61 -17.12
N PRO A 237 -4.92 10.86 -18.18
CA PRO A 237 -4.72 9.43 -18.20
C PRO A 237 -3.24 9.07 -18.05
N LEU A 238 -2.96 8.06 -17.23
CA LEU A 238 -1.62 7.50 -17.08
C LEU A 238 -1.48 6.27 -17.97
N TYR A 239 -0.53 6.29 -18.84
CA TYR A 239 -0.21 5.18 -19.74
C TYR A 239 1.00 4.44 -19.21
N THR A 240 0.89 3.11 -19.10
CA THR A 240 1.95 2.23 -18.59
C THR A 240 2.01 0.94 -19.41
N GLY A 241 3.05 0.13 -19.17
CA GLY A 241 3.21 -1.15 -19.85
C GLY A 241 3.55 -0.97 -21.32
N GLY A 242 4.84 -0.83 -21.66
CA GLY A 242 5.28 -0.65 -23.05
C GLY A 242 5.54 -1.98 -23.76
N PHE A 243 5.08 -2.09 -25.01
CA PHE A 243 5.49 -3.11 -25.96
C PHE A 243 5.80 -2.44 -27.28
N ASN A 244 7.01 -2.61 -27.82
CA ASN A 244 7.45 -2.00 -29.06
C ASN A 244 7.33 -0.46 -29.15
N GLY A 245 7.36 0.24 -28.01
CA GLY A 245 7.21 1.70 -27.95
C GLY A 245 5.78 2.18 -27.73
N ASP A 246 4.80 1.30 -27.76
CA ASP A 246 3.40 1.61 -27.50
C ASP A 246 3.01 1.26 -26.07
N TYR A 247 2.14 2.06 -25.47
CA TYR A 247 1.56 1.77 -24.16
C TYR A 247 0.31 0.90 -24.33
N ILE A 248 0.19 -0.13 -23.49
CA ILE A 248 -0.91 -1.10 -23.55
C ILE A 248 -1.87 -1.01 -22.36
N ILE A 249 -1.52 -0.23 -21.35
CA ILE A 249 -2.34 -0.03 -20.15
C ILE A 249 -2.68 1.45 -20.02
N ARG A 250 -3.96 1.73 -19.83
CA ARG A 250 -4.49 3.06 -19.56
C ARG A 250 -5.17 3.10 -18.20
N ASN A 251 -4.75 4.06 -17.38
CA ASN A 251 -5.39 4.38 -16.11
C ASN A 251 -6.01 5.78 -16.21
N GLU A 252 -7.31 5.90 -15.99
CA GLU A 252 -8.02 7.18 -16.01
C GLU A 252 -8.94 7.35 -14.82
N GLU A 253 -9.21 8.60 -14.46
CA GLU A 253 -10.13 8.92 -13.37
C GLU A 253 -11.53 8.36 -13.67
N GLY A 254 -12.10 7.67 -12.69
CA GLY A 254 -13.39 7.02 -12.83
C GLY A 254 -13.35 5.65 -13.51
N GLY A 255 -12.21 5.24 -14.06
CA GLY A 255 -11.98 3.95 -14.70
C GLY A 255 -11.40 2.90 -13.77
N GLU A 256 -11.39 1.65 -14.24
CA GLU A 256 -10.66 0.56 -13.60
C GLU A 256 -9.15 0.76 -13.79
N ILE A 257 -8.36 0.35 -12.78
CA ILE A 257 -6.90 0.42 -12.83
C ILE A 257 -6.36 -0.78 -13.62
N SER A 258 -5.31 -0.53 -14.39
CA SER A 258 -4.65 -1.53 -15.24
C SER A 258 -5.54 -2.08 -16.36
N ARG A 259 -6.42 -1.26 -16.87
CA ARG A 259 -7.26 -1.61 -18.03
C ARG A 259 -6.41 -1.64 -19.30
N PHE A 260 -6.52 -2.73 -20.05
CA PHE A 260 -5.95 -2.79 -21.41
C PHE A 260 -6.62 -1.75 -22.32
N TYR A 261 -5.79 -1.16 -23.16
CA TYR A 261 -6.18 -0.05 -24.05
C TYR A 261 -6.04 -0.44 -25.51
#